data_42ef0b402373ad458559de94fe281fb3
#
_entry.id   42ef0b402373ad458559de94fe281fb3
#
_cell.length_a   1.000
_cell.length_b   1.000
_cell.length_c   1.000
_cell.angle_alpha   90.00
_cell.angle_beta   90.00
_cell.angle_gamma   90.00
#
_symmetry.space_group_name_H-M   'P 1'
#
loop_
_entity.id
_entity.type
_entity.pdbx_description
1 polymer ?
#
loop_
_entity_poly.entity_id
_entity_poly.type
_entity_poly.pdbx_seq_one_letter_code
_entity_poly.pdbx_strand_id
1 'polypeptide(L)'
;MRIVRCKNSLTAVLSDGRIIQTNNCTDELFEQVKKLKAEDNEFELINLLIPEIDEDDEAVEENEKKKFRMFFIEVSKKADESKLLKVVTDENGIQAMYWTAVSPLSVPPELAERILKAERDGDENLLDTYKNFWTLTSLNPRPEVRRNLFRFLSKWGMVISKSGLFVGYRNVEVKVLGETPETTVYTDSHSHSTTIRIGHVTSLPIDECDLNNDRECSKGLHIGGTSWLRYNYFGDTGLVCLVNPMDVVAVPWANAEYGKIRTCAYMPIGTAQYNDGGYIIPYTDQDGFDSKYVKQILYDGVMNPEDNPEYSIQINVQTTGQTYKSVSDKLLEVARKFIKEQS
;
A
#
# COMPACT_ATOMS: atom_id res chain seq x y z
N MET A 1 13.85 1.61 -31.19
CA MET A 1 13.93 2.32 -29.90
C MET A 1 13.16 3.66 -29.93
N ARG A 2 12.36 3.97 -28.87
CA ARG A 2 11.64 5.25 -28.72
C ARG A 2 12.12 5.96 -27.46
N ILE A 3 12.26 7.30 -27.53
CA ILE A 3 12.70 8.11 -26.40
C ILE A 3 11.69 9.24 -26.21
N VAL A 4 11.24 9.43 -24.98
CA VAL A 4 10.32 10.49 -24.57
C VAL A 4 10.92 11.22 -23.38
N ARG A 5 11.05 12.54 -23.48
CA ARG A 5 11.45 13.41 -22.38
C ARG A 5 10.26 14.23 -21.90
N CYS A 6 10.08 14.29 -20.58
CA CYS A 6 9.10 15.15 -19.95
C CYS A 6 9.76 15.88 -18.76
N LYS A 7 10.06 17.17 -18.95
CA LYS A 7 10.81 17.99 -17.97
C LYS A 7 12.15 17.30 -17.59
N ASN A 8 12.26 16.88 -16.34
CA ASN A 8 13.46 16.22 -15.79
C ASN A 8 13.41 14.71 -15.89
N SER A 9 12.37 14.12 -16.46
CA SER A 9 12.28 12.68 -16.66
C SER A 9 12.49 12.30 -18.12
N LEU A 10 13.09 11.13 -18.33
CA LEU A 10 13.31 10.55 -19.66
C LEU A 10 12.90 9.08 -19.61
N THR A 11 12.15 8.67 -20.62
CA THR A 11 11.73 7.28 -20.81
C THR A 11 12.26 6.78 -22.15
N ALA A 12 13.00 5.67 -22.13
CA ALA A 12 13.43 4.94 -23.30
C ALA A 12 12.67 3.61 -23.40
N VAL A 13 12.07 3.35 -24.57
CA VAL A 13 11.49 2.06 -24.91
C VAL A 13 12.44 1.38 -25.87
N LEU A 14 13.02 0.27 -25.45
CA LEU A 14 14.02 -0.51 -26.19
C LEU A 14 13.37 -1.29 -27.35
N SER A 15 14.17 -1.86 -28.21
CA SER A 15 13.69 -2.66 -29.35
C SER A 15 12.99 -3.96 -28.90
N ASP A 16 13.39 -4.53 -27.76
CA ASP A 16 12.77 -5.72 -27.15
C ASP A 16 11.54 -5.41 -26.29
N GLY A 17 11.11 -4.14 -26.24
CA GLY A 17 9.93 -3.69 -25.49
C GLY A 17 10.21 -3.36 -24.02
N ARG A 18 11.42 -3.55 -23.49
CA ARG A 18 11.79 -3.07 -22.14
C ARG A 18 11.71 -1.54 -22.07
N ILE A 19 11.32 -1.05 -20.90
CA ILE A 19 11.21 0.39 -20.65
C ILE A 19 12.20 0.77 -19.55
N ILE A 20 13.05 1.76 -19.85
CA ILE A 20 13.98 2.36 -18.89
C ILE A 20 13.54 3.80 -18.65
N GLN A 21 13.48 4.22 -17.38
CA GLN A 21 13.09 5.57 -17.01
C GLN A 21 14.07 6.15 -16.00
N THR A 22 14.47 7.40 -16.19
CA THR A 22 15.22 8.18 -15.21
C THR A 22 14.50 9.50 -14.92
N ASN A 23 14.53 9.93 -13.66
CA ASN A 23 13.92 11.18 -13.21
C ASN A 23 14.92 12.34 -13.10
N ASN A 24 16.21 12.08 -13.40
CA ASN A 24 17.30 13.04 -13.34
C ASN A 24 17.82 13.40 -14.75
N CYS A 25 16.95 13.61 -15.72
CA CYS A 25 17.34 13.93 -17.08
C CYS A 25 17.77 15.39 -17.21
N THR A 26 19.09 15.64 -17.19
CA THR A 26 19.68 16.93 -17.57
C THR A 26 19.66 17.12 -19.09
N ASP A 27 19.91 18.34 -19.55
CA ASP A 27 20.02 18.62 -21.00
C ASP A 27 21.20 17.87 -21.61
N GLU A 28 22.33 17.76 -20.90
CA GLU A 28 23.51 17.03 -21.32
C GLU A 28 23.24 15.53 -21.47
N LEU A 29 22.57 14.91 -20.49
CA LEU A 29 22.16 13.52 -20.58
C LEU A 29 21.22 13.28 -21.76
N PHE A 30 20.28 14.19 -21.99
CA PHE A 30 19.34 14.06 -23.11
C PHE A 30 20.03 14.15 -24.48
N GLU A 31 21.04 15.01 -24.63
CA GLU A 31 21.83 15.08 -25.87
C GLU A 31 22.66 13.81 -26.10
N GLN A 32 23.26 13.22 -25.05
CA GLN A 32 23.97 11.94 -25.14
C GLN A 32 23.01 10.81 -25.56
N VAL A 33 21.82 10.74 -24.97
CA VAL A 33 20.79 9.76 -25.34
C VAL A 33 20.33 9.90 -26.78
N LYS A 34 20.17 11.12 -27.29
CA LYS A 34 19.85 11.36 -28.71
C LYS A 34 20.93 10.85 -29.64
N LYS A 35 22.19 11.08 -29.28
CA LYS A 35 23.34 10.60 -30.06
C LYS A 35 23.37 9.08 -30.14
N LEU A 36 23.25 8.41 -29.00
CA LEU A 36 23.22 6.93 -28.93
C LEU A 36 22.03 6.35 -29.68
N LYS A 37 20.88 7.01 -29.62
CA LYS A 37 19.71 6.63 -30.42
C LYS A 37 19.97 6.76 -31.92
N ALA A 38 20.63 7.81 -32.36
CA ALA A 38 20.98 8.01 -33.78
C ALA A 38 22.01 6.98 -34.28
N GLU A 39 22.87 6.50 -33.39
CA GLU A 39 23.88 5.46 -33.66
C GLU A 39 23.31 4.03 -33.51
N ASP A 40 22.00 3.91 -33.16
CA ASP A 40 21.32 2.65 -32.83
C ASP A 40 22.07 1.80 -31.79
N ASN A 41 22.79 2.49 -30.88
CA ASN A 41 23.59 1.87 -29.84
C ASN A 41 22.76 1.72 -28.56
N GLU A 42 21.93 0.70 -28.55
CA GLU A 42 21.02 0.41 -27.44
C GLU A 42 21.75 -0.06 -26.18
N PHE A 43 22.88 -0.76 -26.34
CA PHE A 43 23.70 -1.24 -25.23
C PHE A 43 24.30 -0.08 -24.41
N GLU A 44 24.95 0.87 -25.07
CA GLU A 44 25.51 2.05 -24.40
C GLU A 44 24.42 2.96 -23.85
N LEU A 45 23.25 2.99 -24.47
CA LEU A 45 22.11 3.75 -23.96
C LEU A 45 21.57 3.12 -22.66
N ILE A 46 21.53 1.80 -22.57
CA ILE A 46 21.16 1.08 -21.34
C ILE A 46 22.17 1.43 -20.23
N ASN A 47 23.46 1.33 -20.50
CA ASN A 47 24.51 1.64 -19.52
C ASN A 47 24.47 3.13 -19.08
N LEU A 48 24.12 4.03 -19.97
CA LEU A 48 24.00 5.46 -19.66
C LEU A 48 22.78 5.79 -18.79
N LEU A 49 21.66 5.07 -18.98
CA LEU A 49 20.39 5.36 -18.30
C LEU A 49 20.18 4.52 -17.04
N ILE A 50 20.78 3.37 -16.96
CA ILE A 50 20.90 2.58 -15.73
C ILE A 50 22.25 2.99 -15.15
N PRO A 51 22.30 3.80 -14.07
CA PRO A 51 23.58 4.05 -13.41
C PRO A 51 24.21 2.69 -13.10
N GLU A 52 25.50 2.53 -13.41
CA GLU A 52 26.27 1.42 -12.86
C GLU A 52 25.90 1.35 -11.39
N ILE A 53 25.35 0.21 -10.97
CA ILE A 53 25.11 -0.05 -9.56
C ILE A 53 26.52 0.05 -8.97
N ASP A 54 26.81 1.13 -8.26
CA ASP A 54 28.07 1.27 -7.55
C ASP A 54 28.24 -0.01 -6.73
N GLU A 55 29.45 -0.57 -6.71
CA GLU A 55 29.73 -1.75 -5.87
C GLU A 55 29.29 -1.51 -4.41
N ASP A 56 29.21 -0.24 -4.00
CA ASP A 56 28.64 0.22 -2.74
C ASP A 56 27.11 -0.01 -2.64
N ASP A 57 26.35 0.08 -3.74
CA ASP A 57 24.90 -0.17 -3.74
C ASP A 57 24.57 -1.68 -3.65
N GLU A 58 25.35 -2.55 -4.28
CA GLU A 58 25.23 -4.01 -4.09
C GLU A 58 25.54 -4.40 -2.63
N ALA A 59 26.58 -3.82 -2.05
CA ALA A 59 26.92 -4.04 -0.65
C ALA A 59 25.83 -3.51 0.32
N VAL A 60 25.19 -2.40 0.00
CA VAL A 60 24.06 -1.84 0.76
C VAL A 60 22.85 -2.75 0.64
N GLU A 61 22.52 -3.22 -0.56
CA GLU A 61 21.37 -4.13 -0.78
C GLU A 61 21.59 -5.49 -0.11
N GLU A 62 22.80 -6.04 -0.17
CA GLU A 62 23.15 -7.30 0.51
C GLU A 62 23.10 -7.13 2.04
N ASN A 63 23.57 -5.99 2.56
CA ASN A 63 23.49 -5.67 3.98
C ASN A 63 22.04 -5.51 4.47
N GLU A 64 21.20 -4.87 3.67
CA GLU A 64 19.75 -4.75 3.98
C GLU A 64 19.06 -6.13 3.94
N LYS A 65 19.36 -6.97 2.95
CA LYS A 65 18.88 -8.36 2.89
C LYS A 65 19.33 -9.17 4.11
N LYS A 66 20.59 -9.01 4.52
CA LYS A 66 21.15 -9.67 5.71
C LYS A 66 20.47 -9.20 7.00
N LYS A 67 20.27 -7.88 7.17
CA LYS A 67 19.55 -7.30 8.30
C LYS A 67 18.12 -7.83 8.36
N PHE A 68 17.41 -7.84 7.22
CA PHE A 68 16.05 -8.38 7.14
C PHE A 68 16.00 -9.86 7.50
N ARG A 69 16.95 -10.66 7.02
CA ARG A 69 17.04 -12.09 7.35
C ARG A 69 17.28 -12.31 8.84
N MET A 70 18.17 -11.53 9.46
CA MET A 70 18.42 -11.61 10.90
C MET A 70 17.19 -11.19 11.71
N PHE A 71 16.53 -10.12 11.31
CA PHE A 71 15.26 -9.67 11.90
C PHE A 71 14.19 -10.77 11.82
N PHE A 72 14.00 -11.37 10.64
CA PHE A 72 13.05 -12.46 10.46
C PHE A 72 13.34 -13.66 11.40
N ILE A 73 14.60 -14.08 11.52
CA ILE A 73 15.02 -15.18 12.40
C ILE A 73 14.72 -14.84 13.86
N GLU A 74 14.99 -13.60 14.28
CA GLU A 74 14.71 -13.15 15.65
C GLU A 74 13.22 -13.18 15.96
N VAL A 75 12.39 -12.65 15.06
CA VAL A 75 10.94 -12.63 15.21
C VAL A 75 10.38 -14.06 15.22
N SER A 76 10.86 -14.94 14.33
CA SER A 76 10.44 -16.34 14.28
C SER A 76 10.73 -17.08 15.59
N LYS A 77 11.90 -16.87 16.20
CA LYS A 77 12.24 -17.46 17.50
C LYS A 77 11.28 -17.01 18.60
N LYS A 78 10.93 -15.71 18.61
CA LYS A 78 9.94 -15.19 19.57
C LYS A 78 8.54 -15.72 19.31
N ALA A 79 8.19 -15.97 18.04
CA ALA A 79 6.89 -16.50 17.64
C ALA A 79 6.71 -17.97 18.06
N ASP A 80 7.76 -18.76 18.19
CA ASP A 80 7.70 -20.14 18.71
C ASP A 80 7.22 -20.22 20.18
N GLU A 81 7.40 -19.13 20.94
CA GLU A 81 6.94 -19.01 22.33
C GLU A 81 5.55 -18.38 22.46
N SER A 82 5.00 -17.87 21.37
CA SER A 82 3.70 -17.19 21.32
C SER A 82 2.54 -18.17 21.41
N LYS A 83 1.44 -17.73 22.03
CA LYS A 83 0.16 -18.45 21.99
C LYS A 83 -0.67 -18.13 20.76
N LEU A 84 -0.37 -17.02 20.08
CA LEU A 84 -1.13 -16.52 18.95
C LEU A 84 -0.52 -16.90 17.61
N LEU A 85 0.81 -16.85 17.51
CA LEU A 85 1.52 -17.12 16.27
C LEU A 85 2.10 -18.52 16.25
N LYS A 86 2.13 -19.13 15.08
CA LYS A 86 2.75 -20.43 14.83
C LYS A 86 3.78 -20.29 13.72
N VAL A 87 5.00 -20.75 13.97
CA VAL A 87 6.03 -20.87 12.94
C VAL A 87 5.89 -22.22 12.24
N VAL A 88 5.90 -22.19 10.92
CA VAL A 88 5.89 -23.40 10.08
C VAL A 88 7.11 -23.34 9.16
N THR A 89 7.87 -24.42 9.13
CA THR A 89 9.00 -24.59 8.21
C THR A 89 8.56 -25.52 7.09
N ASP A 90 8.73 -25.12 5.84
CA ASP A 90 8.43 -25.93 4.67
C ASP A 90 9.55 -26.97 4.40
N GLU A 91 9.33 -27.80 3.39
CA GLU A 91 10.29 -28.84 2.94
C GLU A 91 11.65 -28.29 2.44
N ASN A 92 11.69 -27.01 2.07
CA ASN A 92 12.89 -26.31 1.66
C ASN A 92 13.60 -25.57 2.80
N GLY A 93 13.09 -25.70 4.04
CA GLY A 93 13.61 -25.00 5.20
C GLY A 93 13.18 -23.52 5.30
N ILE A 94 12.23 -23.08 4.48
CA ILE A 94 11.69 -21.71 4.53
C ILE A 94 10.67 -21.61 5.65
N GLN A 95 10.90 -20.69 6.57
CA GLN A 95 9.99 -20.44 7.69
C GLN A 95 8.96 -19.38 7.34
N ALA A 96 7.74 -19.56 7.86
CA ALA A 96 6.66 -18.58 7.78
C ALA A 96 5.86 -18.55 9.08
N MET A 97 5.37 -17.38 9.47
CA MET A 97 4.58 -17.17 10.68
C MET A 97 3.10 -17.06 10.34
N TYR A 98 2.25 -17.71 11.10
CA TYR A 98 0.81 -17.77 10.86
C TYR A 98 0.04 -17.40 12.12
N TRP A 99 -0.97 -16.56 11.97
CA TRP A 99 -2.01 -16.33 12.97
C TRP A 99 -3.25 -17.12 12.55
N THR A 100 -3.21 -18.43 12.80
CA THR A 100 -4.19 -19.38 12.25
C THR A 100 -5.62 -19.14 12.73
N ALA A 101 -5.81 -18.49 13.87
CA ALA A 101 -7.13 -18.08 14.36
C ALA A 101 -7.74 -16.91 13.56
N VAL A 102 -6.92 -16.21 12.77
CA VAL A 102 -7.33 -15.00 12.02
C VAL A 102 -7.35 -15.27 10.52
N SER A 103 -6.27 -15.84 9.98
CA SER A 103 -6.15 -16.08 8.54
C SER A 103 -5.28 -17.31 8.25
N PRO A 104 -5.55 -18.05 7.17
CA PRO A 104 -4.69 -19.14 6.71
C PRO A 104 -3.40 -18.64 6.03
N LEU A 105 -3.24 -17.33 5.83
CA LEU A 105 -2.07 -16.76 5.19
C LEU A 105 -0.98 -16.40 6.18
N SER A 106 0.27 -16.41 5.72
CA SER A 106 1.43 -16.04 6.54
C SER A 106 1.43 -14.54 6.86
N VAL A 107 1.69 -14.24 8.13
CA VAL A 107 1.80 -12.86 8.64
C VAL A 107 3.17 -12.28 8.27
N PRO A 108 3.25 -11.06 7.73
CA PRO A 108 4.52 -10.38 7.50
C PRO A 108 5.31 -10.20 8.81
N PRO A 109 6.65 -10.32 8.79
CA PRO A 109 7.48 -10.31 10.00
C PRO A 109 7.35 -9.01 10.82
N GLU A 110 7.17 -7.87 10.17
CA GLU A 110 6.97 -6.59 10.86
C GLU A 110 5.65 -6.53 11.63
N LEU A 111 4.58 -7.12 11.08
CA LEU A 111 3.30 -7.25 11.77
C LEU A 111 3.39 -8.29 12.88
N ALA A 112 4.07 -9.44 12.63
CA ALA A 112 4.28 -10.47 13.63
C ALA A 112 5.01 -9.92 14.87
N GLU A 113 6.04 -9.10 14.68
CA GLU A 113 6.74 -8.44 15.80
C GLU A 113 5.79 -7.57 16.64
N ARG A 114 4.90 -6.83 16.01
CA ARG A 114 3.92 -5.98 16.71
C ARG A 114 2.88 -6.80 17.46
N ILE A 115 2.43 -7.91 16.89
CA ILE A 115 1.52 -8.85 17.55
C ILE A 115 2.19 -9.44 18.79
N LEU A 116 3.43 -9.94 18.66
CA LEU A 116 4.20 -10.51 19.79
C LEU A 116 4.44 -9.48 20.90
N LYS A 117 4.67 -8.23 20.53
CA LYS A 117 4.81 -7.14 21.50
C LYS A 117 3.49 -6.90 22.23
N ALA A 118 2.39 -6.76 21.53
CA ALA A 118 1.07 -6.54 22.12
C ALA A 118 0.64 -7.73 23.01
N GLU A 119 0.91 -8.96 22.59
CA GLU A 119 0.67 -10.18 23.39
C GLU A 119 1.44 -10.14 24.71
N ARG A 120 2.74 -9.84 24.67
CA ARG A 120 3.59 -9.76 25.85
C ARG A 120 3.17 -8.63 26.81
N ASP A 121 2.77 -7.49 26.24
CA ASP A 121 2.37 -6.31 27.00
C ASP A 121 0.91 -6.43 27.51
N GLY A 122 0.16 -7.47 27.10
CA GLY A 122 -1.24 -7.69 27.48
C GLY A 122 -2.21 -6.67 26.88
N ASP A 123 -1.86 -6.04 25.75
CA ASP A 123 -2.67 -5.03 25.09
C ASP A 123 -3.71 -5.64 24.15
N GLU A 124 -4.83 -6.06 24.72
CA GLU A 124 -5.94 -6.69 23.99
C GLU A 124 -6.54 -5.75 22.91
N ASN A 125 -6.59 -4.43 23.16
CA ASN A 125 -7.11 -3.48 22.19
C ASN A 125 -6.23 -3.42 20.94
N LEU A 126 -4.91 -3.45 21.14
CA LEU A 126 -3.95 -3.44 20.04
C LEU A 126 -3.94 -4.79 19.30
N LEU A 127 -4.12 -5.88 20.02
CA LEU A 127 -4.29 -7.21 19.42
C LEU A 127 -5.54 -7.28 18.54
N ASP A 128 -6.67 -6.76 19.00
CA ASP A 128 -7.90 -6.70 18.20
C ASP A 128 -7.72 -5.80 16.96
N THR A 129 -7.01 -4.69 17.11
CA THR A 129 -6.66 -3.82 15.97
C THR A 129 -5.85 -4.58 14.92
N TYR A 130 -4.79 -5.30 15.33
CA TYR A 130 -3.97 -6.07 14.39
C TYR A 130 -4.70 -7.29 13.82
N LYS A 131 -5.57 -7.93 14.59
CA LYS A 131 -6.45 -9.00 14.13
C LYS A 131 -7.34 -8.50 12.99
N ASN A 132 -8.04 -7.39 13.21
CA ASN A 132 -8.93 -6.81 12.21
C ASN A 132 -8.18 -6.36 10.96
N PHE A 133 -7.04 -5.68 11.15
CA PHE A 133 -6.18 -5.26 10.04
C PHE A 133 -5.67 -6.45 9.21
N TRP A 134 -5.18 -7.52 9.89
CA TRP A 134 -4.69 -8.69 9.18
C TRP A 134 -5.83 -9.46 8.49
N THR A 135 -7.01 -9.52 9.09
CA THR A 135 -8.20 -10.07 8.44
C THR A 135 -8.45 -9.37 7.11
N LEU A 136 -8.57 -8.04 7.10
CA LEU A 136 -8.82 -7.26 5.89
C LEU A 136 -7.67 -7.35 4.89
N THR A 137 -6.42 -7.24 5.37
CA THR A 137 -5.24 -7.33 4.50
C THR A 137 -5.13 -8.71 3.84
N SER A 138 -5.42 -9.78 4.58
CA SER A 138 -5.36 -11.15 4.05
C SER A 138 -6.39 -11.42 2.96
N LEU A 139 -7.49 -10.68 2.96
CA LEU A 139 -8.52 -10.72 1.92
C LEU A 139 -8.15 -9.95 0.65
N ASN A 140 -7.11 -9.11 0.68
CA ASN A 140 -6.64 -8.43 -0.52
C ASN A 140 -6.15 -9.47 -1.55
N PRO A 141 -6.61 -9.41 -2.81
CA PRO A 141 -6.26 -10.41 -3.83
C PRO A 141 -4.77 -10.38 -4.22
N ARG A 142 -4.04 -9.29 -3.89
CA ARG A 142 -2.67 -9.06 -4.34
C ARG A 142 -1.64 -9.49 -3.29
N PRO A 143 -0.82 -10.53 -3.58
CA PRO A 143 0.21 -10.99 -2.65
C PRO A 143 1.22 -9.92 -2.25
N GLU A 144 1.59 -9.02 -3.18
CA GLU A 144 2.53 -7.93 -2.96
C GLU A 144 1.98 -6.93 -1.93
N VAL A 145 0.68 -6.60 -2.01
CA VAL A 145 0.02 -5.73 -1.03
C VAL A 145 0.02 -6.40 0.34
N ARG A 146 -0.38 -7.67 0.43
CA ARG A 146 -0.40 -8.40 1.70
C ARG A 146 0.96 -8.44 2.40
N ARG A 147 2.05 -8.57 1.62
CA ARG A 147 3.43 -8.60 2.17
C ARG A 147 3.94 -7.23 2.61
N ASN A 148 3.60 -6.17 1.88
CA ASN A 148 4.29 -4.89 2.00
C ASN A 148 3.47 -3.81 2.71
N LEU A 149 2.13 -3.93 2.79
CA LEU A 149 1.27 -2.86 3.28
C LEU A 149 1.60 -2.47 4.73
N PHE A 150 1.71 -3.43 5.65
CA PHE A 150 2.01 -3.11 7.05
C PHE A 150 3.35 -2.39 7.21
N ARG A 151 4.39 -2.89 6.53
CA ARG A 151 5.72 -2.26 6.52
C ARG A 151 5.64 -0.81 6.02
N PHE A 152 4.88 -0.59 4.94
CA PHE A 152 4.66 0.75 4.39
C PHE A 152 3.97 1.66 5.41
N LEU A 153 2.86 1.24 5.99
CA LEU A 153 2.11 2.03 6.98
C LEU A 153 3.00 2.39 8.18
N SER A 154 3.77 1.43 8.69
CA SER A 154 4.71 1.64 9.79
C SER A 154 5.81 2.64 9.46
N LYS A 155 6.40 2.54 8.25
CA LYS A 155 7.46 3.47 7.79
C LYS A 155 6.96 4.91 7.73
N TRP A 156 5.74 5.11 7.28
CA TRP A 156 5.17 6.44 7.07
C TRP A 156 4.28 6.93 8.22
N GLY A 157 4.27 6.22 9.35
CA GLY A 157 3.54 6.60 10.56
C GLY A 157 2.03 6.68 10.35
N MET A 158 1.48 5.87 9.43
CA MET A 158 0.05 5.85 9.16
C MET A 158 -0.67 5.01 10.22
N VAL A 159 -1.74 5.55 10.78
CA VAL A 159 -2.47 4.95 11.89
C VAL A 159 -3.43 3.86 11.39
N ILE A 160 -3.49 2.74 12.11
CA ILE A 160 -4.47 1.67 11.90
C ILE A 160 -5.57 1.83 12.94
N SER A 161 -6.82 1.84 12.50
CA SER A 161 -8.00 1.94 13.37
C SER A 161 -8.34 0.60 14.03
N LYS A 162 -9.16 0.63 15.08
CA LYS A 162 -9.66 -0.59 15.75
C LYS A 162 -10.40 -1.53 14.80
N SER A 163 -11.05 -1.00 13.78
CA SER A 163 -11.75 -1.79 12.76
C SER A 163 -10.83 -2.41 11.70
N GLY A 164 -9.52 -2.16 11.78
CA GLY A 164 -8.53 -2.67 10.82
C GLY A 164 -8.37 -1.82 9.56
N LEU A 165 -9.10 -0.71 9.44
CA LEU A 165 -8.86 0.28 8.39
C LEU A 165 -7.62 1.10 8.74
N PHE A 166 -7.05 1.80 7.77
CA PHE A 166 -5.95 2.72 8.08
C PHE A 166 -6.26 4.14 7.62
N VAL A 167 -5.60 5.10 8.27
CA VAL A 167 -5.73 6.51 7.97
C VAL A 167 -4.63 6.93 7.02
N GLY A 168 -5.03 7.57 5.94
CA GLY A 168 -4.14 8.23 5.01
C GLY A 168 -4.63 9.61 4.65
N TYR A 169 -3.88 10.31 3.82
CA TYR A 169 -4.13 11.70 3.47
C TYR A 169 -4.10 11.91 1.97
N ARG A 170 -4.90 12.88 1.50
CA ARG A 170 -4.97 13.25 0.09
C ARG A 170 -5.13 14.75 -0.07
N ASN A 171 -4.34 15.38 -0.95
CA ASN A 171 -4.59 16.75 -1.38
C ASN A 171 -5.68 16.78 -2.45
N VAL A 172 -6.54 17.77 -2.37
CA VAL A 172 -7.70 17.96 -3.24
C VAL A 172 -7.92 19.45 -3.53
N GLU A 173 -8.65 19.75 -4.60
CA GLU A 173 -9.12 21.09 -4.92
C GLU A 173 -10.61 21.22 -4.59
N VAL A 174 -11.03 22.45 -4.28
CA VAL A 174 -12.43 22.78 -4.07
C VAL A 174 -13.13 22.94 -5.43
N LYS A 175 -14.06 22.04 -5.74
CA LYS A 175 -14.88 22.10 -6.95
C LYS A 175 -16.12 22.98 -6.78
N VAL A 176 -16.79 22.84 -5.62
CA VAL A 176 -17.94 23.66 -5.23
C VAL A 176 -17.82 23.92 -3.73
N LEU A 177 -17.65 25.18 -3.36
CA LEU A 177 -17.55 25.59 -1.96
C LEU A 177 -18.92 25.46 -1.30
N GLY A 178 -18.99 24.70 -0.22
CA GLY A 178 -20.14 24.60 0.67
C GLY A 178 -19.98 25.49 1.91
N GLU A 179 -20.98 25.49 2.77
CA GLU A 179 -20.94 26.24 4.05
C GLU A 179 -20.02 25.54 5.08
N THR A 180 -19.87 24.23 4.97
CA THR A 180 -18.99 23.41 5.81
C THR A 180 -18.15 22.47 4.95
N PRO A 181 -17.07 21.88 5.50
CA PRO A 181 -16.28 20.87 4.77
C PRO A 181 -17.13 19.70 4.25
N GLU A 182 -18.16 19.27 4.99
CA GLU A 182 -19.04 18.15 4.63
C GLU A 182 -19.98 18.51 3.46
N THR A 183 -20.34 19.78 3.31
CA THR A 183 -21.16 20.27 2.19
C THR A 183 -20.35 20.70 1.00
N THR A 184 -19.02 20.83 1.15
CA THR A 184 -18.09 21.17 0.08
C THR A 184 -17.87 19.97 -0.82
N VAL A 185 -17.82 20.21 -2.13
CA VAL A 185 -17.47 19.21 -3.13
C VAL A 185 -16.03 19.44 -3.56
N TYR A 186 -15.24 18.39 -3.46
CA TYR A 186 -13.83 18.41 -3.84
C TYR A 186 -13.59 17.62 -5.13
N THR A 187 -12.43 17.81 -5.72
CA THR A 187 -11.96 17.07 -6.89
C THR A 187 -10.46 16.76 -6.75
N ASP A 188 -9.97 15.83 -7.54
CA ASP A 188 -8.53 15.58 -7.63
C ASP A 188 -7.81 16.71 -8.40
N SER A 189 -6.59 17.02 -7.98
CA SER A 189 -5.79 18.12 -8.54
C SER A 189 -5.13 17.81 -9.89
N HIS A 190 -5.32 16.62 -10.46
CA HIS A 190 -4.69 16.23 -11.73
C HIS A 190 -5.69 16.16 -12.87
N SER A 191 -6.76 15.40 -12.72
CA SER A 191 -7.74 15.18 -13.78
C SER A 191 -8.96 16.07 -13.64
N HIS A 192 -9.23 16.61 -12.44
CA HIS A 192 -10.42 17.36 -12.05
C HIS A 192 -11.74 16.63 -12.35
N SER A 193 -11.65 15.31 -12.60
CA SER A 193 -12.78 14.49 -13.03
C SER A 193 -13.49 13.81 -11.87
N THR A 194 -12.77 13.52 -10.77
CA THR A 194 -13.31 12.81 -9.63
C THR A 194 -14.16 13.75 -8.77
N THR A 195 -15.33 13.31 -8.35
CA THR A 195 -16.15 14.02 -7.36
C THR A 195 -15.90 13.40 -5.99
N ILE A 196 -15.41 14.20 -5.05
CA ILE A 196 -15.03 13.77 -3.71
C ILE A 196 -15.89 14.50 -2.69
N ARG A 197 -16.43 13.76 -1.72
CA ARG A 197 -17.27 14.30 -0.64
C ARG A 197 -16.91 13.64 0.68
N ILE A 198 -16.80 14.40 1.75
CA ILE A 198 -16.62 13.88 3.10
C ILE A 198 -17.82 12.99 3.47
N GLY A 199 -17.54 11.83 4.06
CA GLY A 199 -18.55 10.84 4.44
C GLY A 199 -19.06 9.95 3.29
N HIS A 200 -18.47 10.05 2.09
CA HIS A 200 -18.84 9.21 0.94
C HIS A 200 -17.64 8.50 0.38
N VAL A 201 -17.81 7.24 0.01
CA VAL A 201 -16.75 6.47 -0.65
C VAL A 201 -16.46 7.06 -2.03
N THR A 202 -15.19 7.34 -2.28
CA THR A 202 -14.67 7.68 -3.62
C THR A 202 -14.00 6.44 -4.16
N SER A 203 -14.43 5.95 -5.32
CA SER A 203 -13.91 4.70 -5.89
C SER A 203 -13.69 4.79 -7.39
N LEU A 204 -12.82 3.93 -7.89
CA LEU A 204 -12.58 3.61 -9.29
C LEU A 204 -12.68 2.10 -9.45
N PRO A 205 -13.14 1.60 -10.61
CA PRO A 205 -13.01 0.18 -10.93
C PRO A 205 -11.55 -0.28 -10.82
N ILE A 206 -11.31 -1.47 -10.26
CA ILE A 206 -9.95 -1.97 -10.04
C ILE A 206 -9.18 -2.18 -11.35
N ASP A 207 -9.85 -2.56 -12.40
CA ASP A 207 -9.31 -2.73 -13.75
C ASP A 207 -8.89 -1.40 -14.39
N GLU A 208 -9.36 -0.29 -13.85
CA GLU A 208 -8.90 1.03 -14.21
C GLU A 208 -7.65 1.49 -13.45
N CYS A 209 -7.23 0.76 -12.42
CA CYS A 209 -6.05 1.10 -11.64
C CYS A 209 -4.79 0.41 -12.17
N ASP A 210 -3.65 1.12 -12.19
CA ASP A 210 -2.37 0.50 -12.48
C ASP A 210 -1.89 -0.30 -11.26
N LEU A 211 -1.72 -1.59 -11.46
CA LEU A 211 -1.36 -2.54 -10.41
C LEU A 211 0.17 -2.68 -10.22
N ASN A 212 0.98 -1.99 -11.02
CA ASN A 212 2.43 -2.09 -10.96
C ASN A 212 3.00 -1.32 -9.77
N ASN A 213 3.67 -2.03 -8.84
CA ASN A 213 4.31 -1.43 -7.67
C ASN A 213 5.55 -0.60 -7.98
N ASP A 214 6.19 -0.80 -9.13
CA ASP A 214 7.40 -0.06 -9.53
C ASP A 214 7.07 1.34 -10.05
N ARG A 215 5.78 1.63 -10.27
CA ARG A 215 5.32 2.94 -10.73
C ARG A 215 4.70 3.71 -9.58
N GLU A 216 5.36 4.77 -9.14
CA GLU A 216 4.82 5.63 -8.09
C GLU A 216 3.64 6.49 -8.55
N CYS A 217 3.75 7.10 -9.73
CA CYS A 217 2.72 7.94 -10.32
C CYS A 217 2.08 7.22 -11.50
N SER A 218 0.88 6.71 -11.31
CA SER A 218 0.12 6.02 -12.34
C SER A 218 -1.38 6.08 -12.05
N LYS A 219 -2.20 5.48 -12.91
CA LYS A 219 -3.67 5.50 -12.81
C LYS A 219 -4.15 4.82 -11.52
N GLY A 220 -5.01 5.48 -10.77
CA GLY A 220 -5.58 5.03 -9.49
C GLY A 220 -5.72 6.16 -8.49
N LEU A 221 -6.30 5.87 -7.36
CA LEU A 221 -6.47 6.83 -6.27
C LEU A 221 -5.23 6.79 -5.36
N HIS A 222 -4.57 7.95 -5.18
CA HIS A 222 -3.36 8.03 -4.36
C HIS A 222 -3.68 8.49 -2.94
N ILE A 223 -3.13 7.76 -1.97
CA ILE A 223 -3.21 8.07 -0.55
C ILE A 223 -1.79 8.05 0.01
N GLY A 224 -1.44 9.01 0.83
CA GLY A 224 -0.12 9.11 1.43
C GLY A 224 -0.12 9.33 2.92
N GLY A 225 1.06 9.29 3.52
CA GLY A 225 1.30 9.71 4.90
C GLY A 225 1.33 11.24 5.02
N THR A 226 1.44 11.74 6.24
CA THR A 226 1.48 13.19 6.51
C THR A 226 2.64 13.91 5.83
N SER A 227 3.79 13.26 5.70
CA SER A 227 4.96 13.81 5.02
C SER A 227 4.75 13.97 3.53
N TRP A 228 4.01 13.05 2.90
CA TRP A 228 3.73 13.11 1.47
C TRP A 228 2.93 14.37 1.08
N LEU A 229 1.93 14.76 1.86
CA LEU A 229 1.14 15.97 1.59
C LEU A 229 2.00 17.23 1.61
N ARG A 230 3.00 17.27 2.47
CA ARG A 230 3.90 18.43 2.60
C ARG A 230 4.72 18.67 1.33
N TYR A 231 5.24 17.60 0.71
CA TYR A 231 6.11 17.72 -0.47
C TYR A 231 5.33 17.80 -1.79
N ASN A 232 4.08 17.35 -1.79
CA ASN A 232 3.21 17.34 -2.96
C ASN A 232 2.02 18.28 -2.77
N TYR A 233 2.32 19.55 -2.45
CA TYR A 233 1.30 20.56 -2.22
C TYR A 233 0.66 20.99 -3.54
N PHE A 234 -0.23 20.15 -4.07
CA PHE A 234 -1.12 20.47 -5.18
C PHE A 234 -2.56 20.35 -4.67
N GLY A 235 -3.25 21.47 -4.57
CA GLY A 235 -4.64 21.52 -4.13
C GLY A 235 -4.89 22.58 -3.05
N ASP A 236 -6.18 22.81 -2.78
CA ASP A 236 -6.64 23.84 -1.85
C ASP A 236 -6.61 23.34 -0.39
N THR A 237 -6.75 22.03 -0.18
CA THR A 237 -6.80 21.43 1.15
C THR A 237 -6.39 19.97 1.16
N GLY A 238 -6.00 19.47 2.34
CA GLY A 238 -5.79 18.06 2.62
C GLY A 238 -7.04 17.41 3.21
N LEU A 239 -7.36 16.22 2.79
CA LEU A 239 -8.40 15.37 3.39
C LEU A 239 -7.77 14.26 4.22
N VAL A 240 -8.40 13.94 5.35
CA VAL A 240 -8.15 12.72 6.12
C VAL A 240 -9.05 11.63 5.55
N CYS A 241 -8.47 10.50 5.18
CA CYS A 241 -9.14 9.43 4.48
C CYS A 241 -9.00 8.11 5.24
N LEU A 242 -10.11 7.37 5.37
CA LEU A 242 -10.09 5.97 5.76
C LEU A 242 -9.92 5.10 4.51
N VAL A 243 -9.08 4.09 4.63
CA VAL A 243 -8.80 3.14 3.55
C VAL A 243 -8.96 1.73 4.07
N ASN A 244 -9.69 0.91 3.31
CA ASN A 244 -9.77 -0.51 3.55
C ASN A 244 -8.51 -1.18 2.96
N PRO A 245 -7.75 -1.99 3.71
CA PRO A 245 -6.63 -2.77 3.18
C PRO A 245 -6.97 -3.60 1.93
N MET A 246 -8.21 -4.04 1.79
CA MET A 246 -8.67 -4.79 0.61
C MET A 246 -8.64 -3.97 -0.68
N ASP A 247 -8.85 -2.65 -0.58
CA ASP A 247 -8.95 -1.74 -1.72
C ASP A 247 -7.58 -1.22 -2.19
N VAL A 248 -6.50 -1.57 -1.47
CA VAL A 248 -5.14 -1.20 -1.88
C VAL A 248 -4.73 -2.00 -3.11
N VAL A 249 -4.34 -1.32 -4.17
CA VAL A 249 -3.97 -1.95 -5.45
C VAL A 249 -2.48 -1.98 -5.73
N ALA A 250 -1.71 -1.05 -5.15
CA ALA A 250 -0.26 -1.07 -5.26
C ALA A 250 0.41 -0.41 -4.05
N VAL A 251 1.43 -1.06 -3.53
CA VAL A 251 2.31 -0.55 -2.48
C VAL A 251 3.70 -0.42 -3.09
N PRO A 252 4.22 0.80 -3.30
CA PRO A 252 5.55 0.98 -3.86
C PRO A 252 6.61 0.36 -2.94
N TRP A 253 7.74 0.03 -3.52
CA TRP A 253 8.87 -0.54 -2.80
C TRP A 253 9.31 0.40 -1.65
N ALA A 254 9.94 -0.17 -0.63
CA ALA A 254 10.29 0.53 0.62
C ALA A 254 11.11 1.82 0.45
N ASN A 255 11.71 2.02 -0.72
CA ASN A 255 12.51 3.18 -1.09
C ASN A 255 11.73 4.27 -1.82
N ALA A 256 10.43 4.10 -2.04
CA ALA A 256 9.61 5.15 -2.63
C ALA A 256 9.75 6.45 -1.82
N GLU A 257 10.26 7.48 -2.47
CA GLU A 257 10.61 8.76 -1.83
C GLU A 257 9.40 9.47 -1.22
N TYR A 258 8.21 9.16 -1.69
CA TYR A 258 7.04 10.02 -1.48
C TYR A 258 5.99 9.47 -0.54
N GLY A 259 6.14 8.26 0.00
CA GLY A 259 5.23 7.73 1.02
C GLY A 259 3.75 7.68 0.61
N LYS A 260 3.46 7.27 -0.63
CA LYS A 260 2.10 7.12 -1.14
C LYS A 260 1.86 5.72 -1.68
N ILE A 261 0.61 5.27 -1.59
CA ILE A 261 0.09 4.03 -2.18
C ILE A 261 -1.01 4.34 -3.19
N ARG A 262 -1.34 3.37 -4.02
CA ARG A 262 -2.55 3.39 -4.83
C ARG A 262 -3.62 2.50 -4.22
N THR A 263 -4.85 3.01 -4.24
CA THR A 263 -6.05 2.29 -3.84
C THR A 263 -7.13 2.46 -4.90
N CYS A 264 -8.08 1.55 -4.96
CA CYS A 264 -9.27 1.69 -5.82
C CYS A 264 -10.43 2.38 -5.09
N ALA A 265 -10.39 2.45 -3.74
CA ALA A 265 -11.40 3.17 -2.97
C ALA A 265 -10.83 3.76 -1.68
N TYR A 266 -11.41 4.84 -1.21
CA TYR A 266 -11.19 5.44 0.10
C TYR A 266 -12.41 6.27 0.50
N MET A 267 -12.56 6.59 1.79
CA MET A 267 -13.58 7.49 2.29
C MET A 267 -12.96 8.66 3.03
N PRO A 268 -13.12 9.90 2.55
CA PRO A 268 -12.76 11.09 3.31
C PRO A 268 -13.65 11.21 4.56
N ILE A 269 -13.04 11.48 5.71
CA ILE A 269 -13.74 11.62 7.00
C ILE A 269 -13.65 13.03 7.59
N GLY A 270 -12.80 13.88 7.02
CA GLY A 270 -12.63 15.27 7.44
C GLY A 270 -11.49 15.95 6.68
N THR A 271 -11.27 17.21 7.01
CA THR A 271 -10.12 17.97 6.50
C THR A 271 -8.91 17.76 7.41
N ALA A 272 -7.72 17.72 6.82
CA ALA A 272 -6.46 17.66 7.56
C ALA A 272 -6.25 18.97 8.35
N GLN A 273 -5.78 18.82 9.58
CA GLN A 273 -5.40 19.95 10.41
C GLN A 273 -3.90 20.20 10.32
N TYR A 274 -3.51 21.46 10.38
CA TYR A 274 -2.12 21.88 10.28
C TYR A 274 -1.71 22.63 11.55
N ASN A 275 -0.47 22.41 12.00
CA ASN A 275 0.11 23.22 13.06
C ASN A 275 0.65 24.55 12.50
N ASP A 276 1.16 25.43 13.40
CA ASP A 276 1.70 26.75 13.04
C ASP A 276 2.88 26.68 12.06
N GLY A 277 3.55 25.54 11.95
CA GLY A 277 4.64 25.29 11.00
C GLY A 277 4.19 24.72 9.66
N GLY A 278 2.88 24.61 9.40
CA GLY A 278 2.32 24.04 8.19
C GLY A 278 2.46 22.50 8.07
N TYR A 279 2.71 21.84 9.19
CA TYR A 279 2.75 20.37 9.24
C TYR A 279 1.38 19.82 9.57
N ILE A 280 1.00 18.73 8.90
CA ILE A 280 -0.23 18.03 9.25
C ILE A 280 -0.10 17.46 10.66
N ILE A 281 -1.12 17.75 11.47
CA ILE A 281 -1.32 17.09 12.74
C ILE A 281 -1.86 15.69 12.43
N PRO A 282 -1.13 14.60 12.79
CA PRO A 282 -1.62 13.25 12.56
C PRO A 282 -2.98 13.04 13.18
N TYR A 283 -3.89 12.46 12.44
CA TYR A 283 -5.20 12.09 12.98
C TYR A 283 -5.03 11.00 14.03
N THR A 284 -5.43 11.31 15.25
CA THR A 284 -5.23 10.43 16.42
C THR A 284 -6.53 10.04 17.10
N ASP A 285 -7.68 10.26 16.48
CA ASP A 285 -8.94 9.90 17.08
C ASP A 285 -8.99 8.39 17.38
N GLN A 286 -8.75 8.07 18.65
CA GLN A 286 -8.68 6.70 19.14
C GLN A 286 -10.05 6.11 19.46
N ASP A 287 -11.07 6.96 19.65
CA ASP A 287 -12.36 6.55 20.19
C ASP A 287 -13.48 6.45 19.18
N GLY A 288 -13.25 6.87 17.95
CA GLY A 288 -14.41 6.95 17.18
C GLY A 288 -14.27 7.27 15.73
N PHE A 289 -13.61 6.43 14.97
CA PHE A 289 -14.16 6.29 13.64
C PHE A 289 -15.63 5.96 13.83
N ASP A 290 -16.49 6.95 13.56
CA ASP A 290 -17.94 6.79 13.69
C ASP A 290 -18.32 5.45 13.07
N SER A 291 -18.92 4.57 13.85
CA SER A 291 -19.30 3.22 13.41
C SER A 291 -20.14 3.26 12.14
N LYS A 292 -20.80 4.38 11.85
CA LYS A 292 -21.49 4.65 10.59
C LYS A 292 -20.55 4.66 9.40
N TYR A 293 -19.39 5.32 9.49
CA TYR A 293 -18.41 5.37 8.41
C TYR A 293 -17.75 4.02 8.20
N VAL A 294 -17.39 3.33 9.28
CA VAL A 294 -16.81 1.98 9.21
C VAL A 294 -17.77 1.02 8.54
N LYS A 295 -19.06 1.03 8.93
CA LYS A 295 -20.08 0.18 8.29
C LYS A 295 -20.23 0.49 6.81
N GLN A 296 -20.25 1.75 6.43
CA GLN A 296 -20.36 2.14 5.03
C GLN A 296 -19.17 1.65 4.20
N ILE A 297 -17.91 1.85 4.69
CA ILE A 297 -16.73 1.36 4.00
C ILE A 297 -16.74 -0.16 3.86
N LEU A 298 -17.06 -0.88 4.93
CA LEU A 298 -17.11 -2.34 4.89
C LEU A 298 -18.24 -2.85 3.98
N TYR A 299 -19.35 -2.12 3.89
CA TYR A 299 -20.49 -2.50 3.06
C TYR A 299 -20.30 -2.14 1.59
N ASP A 300 -19.71 -0.96 1.31
CA ASP A 300 -19.50 -0.45 -0.06
C ASP A 300 -18.14 -0.87 -0.63
N GLY A 301 -17.15 -1.11 0.23
CA GLY A 301 -15.79 -1.51 -0.14
C GLY A 301 -15.55 -3.02 -0.09
N VAL A 302 -16.24 -3.75 0.77
CA VAL A 302 -16.28 -5.22 0.70
C VAL A 302 -17.21 -5.60 -0.45
N MET A 303 -16.67 -5.60 -1.65
CA MET A 303 -17.34 -6.24 -2.76
C MET A 303 -17.66 -7.67 -2.34
N ASN A 304 -18.94 -7.99 -2.29
CA ASN A 304 -19.37 -9.35 -2.01
C ASN A 304 -18.60 -10.26 -2.97
N PRO A 305 -17.77 -11.18 -2.50
CA PRO A 305 -16.99 -12.06 -3.38
C PRO A 305 -17.88 -12.89 -4.32
N GLU A 306 -19.19 -13.03 -3.98
CA GLU A 306 -20.20 -13.68 -4.80
C GLU A 306 -20.64 -12.81 -5.99
N ASP A 307 -20.53 -11.49 -5.88
CA ASP A 307 -20.93 -10.53 -6.93
C ASP A 307 -19.79 -10.16 -7.90
N ASN A 308 -18.54 -10.50 -7.55
CA ASN A 308 -17.39 -10.22 -8.40
C ASN A 308 -16.42 -11.40 -8.48
N PRO A 309 -16.62 -12.34 -9.42
CA PRO A 309 -15.75 -13.50 -9.59
C PRO A 309 -14.30 -13.15 -9.96
N GLU A 310 -13.99 -11.91 -10.38
CA GLU A 310 -12.61 -11.45 -10.62
C GLU A 310 -11.83 -11.18 -9.33
N TYR A 311 -12.53 -11.01 -8.21
CA TYR A 311 -11.94 -11.09 -6.88
C TYR A 311 -11.66 -12.53 -6.43
N SER A 312 -11.61 -13.47 -7.33
CA SER A 312 -11.10 -14.80 -7.04
C SER A 312 -9.66 -14.63 -6.57
N ILE A 313 -9.46 -14.78 -5.26
CA ILE A 313 -8.18 -14.67 -4.58
C ILE A 313 -7.22 -15.64 -5.24
N GLN A 314 -6.39 -15.17 -6.17
CA GLN A 314 -5.30 -15.95 -6.73
C GLN A 314 -4.23 -16.11 -5.66
N ILE A 315 -4.45 -17.06 -4.76
CA ILE A 315 -3.50 -17.42 -3.74
C ILE A 315 -2.54 -18.42 -4.37
N ASN A 316 -1.29 -18.01 -4.53
CA ASN A 316 -0.23 -18.93 -4.91
C ASN A 316 0.10 -19.83 -3.71
N VAL A 317 -0.54 -21.01 -3.65
CA VAL A 317 -0.44 -21.97 -2.53
C VAL A 317 0.75 -22.90 -2.76
N GLN A 318 1.95 -22.38 -2.85
CA GLN A 318 3.13 -23.23 -3.03
C GLN A 318 3.67 -23.85 -1.73
N THR A 319 3.16 -23.48 -0.54
CA THR A 319 3.85 -23.81 0.72
C THR A 319 3.09 -24.64 1.74
N THR A 320 1.81 -25.01 1.55
CA THR A 320 1.06 -25.65 2.65
C THR A 320 0.43 -27.00 2.32
N GLY A 321 0.60 -27.54 1.13
CA GLY A 321 -0.09 -28.79 0.70
C GLY A 321 -1.62 -28.67 0.63
N GLN A 322 -2.17 -27.46 0.87
CA GLN A 322 -3.59 -27.17 0.75
C GLN A 322 -3.94 -26.82 -0.68
N THR A 323 -5.11 -27.28 -1.15
CA THR A 323 -5.59 -26.89 -2.49
C THR A 323 -6.03 -25.42 -2.48
N TYR A 324 -5.89 -24.75 -3.62
CA TYR A 324 -6.37 -23.38 -3.85
C TYR A 324 -7.80 -23.17 -3.34
N LYS A 325 -8.70 -24.10 -3.67
CA LYS A 325 -10.11 -24.06 -3.25
C LYS A 325 -10.25 -24.03 -1.72
N SER A 326 -9.50 -24.84 -0.97
CA SER A 326 -9.64 -24.91 0.49
C SER A 326 -9.16 -23.64 1.19
N VAL A 327 -8.20 -22.92 0.62
CA VAL A 327 -7.73 -21.64 1.17
C VAL A 327 -8.72 -20.52 0.83
N SER A 328 -9.25 -20.51 -0.38
CA SER A 328 -10.29 -19.55 -0.79
C SER A 328 -11.55 -19.69 0.08
N ASP A 329 -12.03 -20.91 0.30
CA ASP A 329 -13.21 -21.18 1.14
C ASP A 329 -12.99 -20.69 2.59
N LYS A 330 -11.80 -20.92 3.16
CA LYS A 330 -11.45 -20.41 4.49
C LYS A 330 -11.40 -18.88 4.57
N LEU A 331 -10.88 -18.21 3.56
CA LEU A 331 -10.86 -16.75 3.52
C LEU A 331 -12.28 -16.17 3.40
N LEU A 332 -13.15 -16.78 2.62
CA LEU A 332 -14.56 -16.40 2.56
C LEU A 332 -15.26 -16.58 3.91
N GLU A 333 -14.96 -17.65 4.64
CA GLU A 333 -15.47 -17.86 5.99
C GLU A 333 -14.98 -16.76 6.96
N VAL A 334 -13.69 -16.41 6.88
CA VAL A 334 -13.08 -15.31 7.66
C VAL A 334 -13.78 -13.99 7.35
N ALA A 335 -14.01 -13.67 6.07
CA ALA A 335 -14.71 -12.46 5.65
C ALA A 335 -16.15 -12.39 6.21
N ARG A 336 -16.92 -13.47 6.06
CA ARG A 336 -18.30 -13.57 6.58
C ARG A 336 -18.34 -13.38 8.10
N LYS A 337 -17.42 -14.00 8.82
CA LYS A 337 -17.31 -13.86 10.27
C LYS A 337 -17.00 -12.42 10.66
N PHE A 338 -16.01 -11.80 10.01
CA PHE A 338 -15.63 -10.42 10.26
C PHE A 338 -16.80 -9.44 10.04
N ILE A 339 -17.51 -9.54 8.92
CA ILE A 339 -18.68 -8.71 8.61
C ILE A 339 -19.76 -8.87 9.69
N LYS A 340 -20.00 -10.12 10.13
CA LYS A 340 -21.00 -10.39 11.19
C LYS A 340 -20.60 -9.79 12.54
N GLU A 341 -19.30 -9.78 12.89
CA GLU A 341 -18.81 -9.20 14.14
C GLU A 341 -18.87 -7.66 14.14
N GLN A 342 -18.88 -7.01 12.96
CA GLN A 342 -18.99 -5.55 12.82
C GLN A 342 -20.44 -5.05 12.65
N SER A 343 -21.43 -5.94 12.47
CA SER A 343 -22.85 -5.64 12.34
C SER A 343 -23.51 -5.50 13.71
#